data_de7c8571f32308ec0064f13b26397326
#
_entry.id   de7c8571f32308ec0064f13b26397326
#
_cell.length_a   1.000
_cell.length_b   1.000
_cell.length_c   1.000
_cell.angle_alpha   90.00
_cell.angle_beta   90.00
_cell.angle_gamma   90.00
#
_symmetry.space_group_name_H-M   'P 1'
#
loop_
_entity.id
_entity.type
_entity.pdbx_description
1 polymer ?
#
loop_
_entity_poly.entity_id
_entity_poly.type
_entity_poly.pdbx_seq_one_letter_code
_entity_poly.pdbx_strand_id
1 'polypeptide(L)'
;MRCTQLLFVTLLVGACGKDGELGEPSLLPDNYKTTFTEVRDCRLSIDHDLNYIRILAAPDALAVYNDRQGEFPTGAVVVKELFGEDDDICAGPPTEFAVMAKLAVSEEPGDLGWTWQKVDKNNRLDPDADIERCTSCHADCGVAPDGYDGTCALP
;
A
#
# COMPACT_ATOMS: atom_id res chain seq x y z
N MET A 1 -4.54 -75.74 -16.23
CA MET A 1 -4.08 -74.42 -16.73
C MET A 1 -4.40 -73.35 -15.66
N ARG A 2 -3.39 -72.89 -14.90
CA ARG A 2 -3.54 -71.83 -13.85
C ARG A 2 -3.01 -70.55 -14.42
N CYS A 3 -3.92 -69.58 -14.57
CA CYS A 3 -3.58 -68.24 -15.03
C CYS A 3 -3.16 -67.41 -13.83
N THR A 4 -1.89 -67.02 -13.75
CA THR A 4 -1.33 -66.18 -12.70
C THR A 4 -1.49 -64.71 -13.15
N GLN A 5 -2.37 -63.96 -12.48
CA GLN A 5 -2.48 -62.52 -12.69
C GLN A 5 -1.36 -61.79 -11.90
N LEU A 6 -0.51 -61.07 -12.61
CA LEU A 6 0.42 -60.12 -12.04
C LEU A 6 -0.31 -58.80 -11.77
N LEU A 7 -0.39 -58.42 -10.50
CA LEU A 7 -0.81 -57.09 -10.08
C LEU A 7 0.37 -56.12 -10.27
N PHE A 8 0.21 -55.15 -11.18
CA PHE A 8 1.08 -54.00 -11.24
C PHE A 8 0.60 -52.97 -10.23
N VAL A 9 1.38 -52.76 -9.18
CA VAL A 9 1.17 -51.66 -8.21
C VAL A 9 1.92 -50.46 -8.78
N THR A 10 1.17 -49.47 -9.27
CA THR A 10 1.70 -48.17 -9.69
C THR A 10 1.85 -47.30 -8.47
N LEU A 11 3.09 -47.05 -8.02
CA LEU A 11 3.38 -46.02 -7.01
C LEU A 11 3.17 -44.64 -7.65
N LEU A 12 2.12 -43.97 -7.26
CA LEU A 12 1.96 -42.52 -7.45
C LEU A 12 2.85 -41.79 -6.45
N VAL A 13 4.01 -41.32 -6.90
CA VAL A 13 4.83 -40.36 -6.16
C VAL A 13 4.11 -39.02 -6.23
N GLY A 14 3.36 -38.68 -5.19
CA GLY A 14 2.82 -37.36 -5.00
C GLY A 14 3.97 -36.39 -4.79
N ALA A 15 4.29 -35.59 -5.79
CA ALA A 15 5.11 -34.40 -5.61
C ALA A 15 4.28 -33.39 -4.79
N CYS A 16 4.51 -33.32 -3.48
CA CYS A 16 4.15 -32.13 -2.70
C CYS A 16 5.01 -30.98 -3.19
N GLY A 17 4.54 -30.27 -4.22
CA GLY A 17 5.00 -28.91 -4.46
C GLY A 17 4.69 -28.13 -3.19
N LYS A 18 5.70 -27.54 -2.55
CA LYS A 18 5.49 -26.42 -1.65
C LYS A 18 4.85 -25.34 -2.51
N ASP A 19 3.54 -25.18 -2.37
CA ASP A 19 2.86 -23.97 -2.80
C ASP A 19 3.54 -22.86 -2.03
N GLY A 20 4.44 -22.12 -2.73
CA GLY A 20 5.01 -20.91 -2.17
C GLY A 20 3.81 -20.03 -1.85
N GLU A 21 3.63 -19.73 -0.58
CA GLU A 21 2.68 -18.76 -0.10
C GLU A 21 2.92 -17.48 -0.90
N LEU A 22 2.03 -17.24 -1.87
CA LEU A 22 2.07 -16.02 -2.66
C LEU A 22 1.71 -14.93 -1.66
N GLY A 23 2.72 -14.17 -1.22
CA GLY A 23 2.51 -13.04 -0.34
C GLY A 23 1.45 -12.11 -0.93
N GLU A 24 0.78 -11.36 -0.07
CA GLU A 24 -0.18 -10.34 -0.50
C GLU A 24 0.43 -9.46 -1.59
N PRO A 25 -0.30 -9.18 -2.70
CA PRO A 25 0.24 -8.34 -3.77
C PRO A 25 0.39 -6.90 -3.30
N SER A 26 1.40 -6.22 -3.80
CA SER A 26 1.57 -4.79 -3.56
C SER A 26 0.42 -3.99 -4.17
N LEU A 27 -0.08 -3.02 -3.41
CA LEU A 27 -1.06 -2.03 -3.87
C LEU A 27 -0.41 -0.87 -4.63
N LEU A 28 0.92 -0.78 -4.67
CA LEU A 28 1.65 0.21 -5.45
C LEU A 28 1.65 -0.21 -6.94
N PRO A 29 0.95 0.50 -7.83
CA PRO A 29 0.95 0.15 -9.25
C PRO A 29 2.33 0.38 -9.88
N ASP A 30 2.80 -0.51 -10.74
CA ASP A 30 4.09 -0.40 -11.41
C ASP A 30 4.23 0.90 -12.23
N ASN A 31 3.13 1.43 -12.72
CA ASN A 31 3.08 2.64 -13.55
C ASN A 31 2.73 3.92 -12.79
N TYR A 32 2.72 3.90 -11.45
CA TYR A 32 2.29 5.04 -10.64
C TYR A 32 3.03 6.35 -11.00
N LYS A 33 4.33 6.29 -11.30
CA LYS A 33 5.14 7.46 -11.66
C LYS A 33 4.64 8.20 -12.90
N THR A 34 3.94 7.51 -13.80
CA THR A 34 3.45 8.08 -15.06
C THR A 34 1.96 8.36 -15.04
N THR A 35 1.23 7.82 -14.09
CA THR A 35 -0.24 7.91 -14.00
C THR A 35 -0.74 8.73 -12.83
N PHE A 36 0.01 8.78 -11.72
CA PHE A 36 -0.40 9.56 -10.54
C PHE A 36 0.08 11.00 -10.65
N THR A 37 -0.66 11.88 -10.00
CA THR A 37 -0.33 13.31 -9.91
C THR A 37 0.25 13.62 -8.55
N GLU A 38 1.35 14.37 -8.51
CA GLU A 38 1.87 14.93 -7.28
C GLU A 38 0.85 15.90 -6.69
N VAL A 39 0.44 15.64 -5.45
CA VAL A 39 -0.50 16.46 -4.68
C VAL A 39 0.17 17.16 -3.51
N ARG A 40 1.37 16.75 -3.18
CA ARG A 40 2.25 17.36 -2.18
C ARG A 40 3.69 17.27 -2.62
N ASP A 41 4.35 18.42 -2.66
CA ASP A 41 5.77 18.56 -2.93
C ASP A 41 6.67 17.96 -1.85
N CYS A 42 7.96 17.90 -2.14
CA CYS A 42 8.96 17.41 -1.22
C CYS A 42 9.00 18.23 0.08
N ARG A 43 8.92 17.53 1.21
CA ARG A 43 8.99 18.15 2.54
C ARG A 43 9.45 17.17 3.61
N LEU A 44 10.05 17.69 4.68
CA LEU A 44 10.36 16.91 5.87
C LEU A 44 9.07 16.50 6.58
N SER A 45 8.98 15.23 6.95
CA SER A 45 7.88 14.68 7.75
C SER A 45 8.36 14.16 9.09
N ILE A 46 7.98 14.87 10.17
CA ILE A 46 8.36 14.49 11.53
C ILE A 46 7.73 13.14 11.91
N ASP A 47 6.48 12.93 11.50
CA ASP A 47 5.71 11.72 11.85
C ASP A 47 6.11 10.47 11.06
N HIS A 48 6.99 10.63 10.06
CA HIS A 48 7.53 9.55 9.23
C HIS A 48 9.04 9.44 9.38
N ASP A 49 9.48 9.36 10.63
CA ASP A 49 10.88 9.10 11.03
C ASP A 49 11.89 10.11 10.46
N LEU A 50 11.47 11.40 10.35
CA LEU A 50 12.25 12.51 9.80
C LEU A 50 12.65 12.32 8.33
N ASN A 51 11.96 11.46 7.59
CA ASN A 51 12.18 11.33 6.15
C ASN A 51 11.61 12.52 5.39
N TYR A 52 12.25 12.89 4.28
CA TYR A 52 11.62 13.71 3.27
C TYR A 52 10.59 12.89 2.52
N ILE A 53 9.44 13.48 2.26
CA ILE A 53 8.31 12.81 1.63
C ILE A 53 7.75 13.62 0.47
N ARG A 54 7.15 12.91 -0.48
CA ARG A 54 6.31 13.45 -1.54
C ARG A 54 5.05 12.61 -1.65
N ILE A 55 3.90 13.22 -1.93
CA ILE A 55 2.63 12.51 -2.00
C ILE A 55 2.05 12.60 -3.40
N LEU A 56 1.65 11.44 -3.93
CA LEU A 56 1.00 11.30 -5.22
C LEU A 56 -0.38 10.66 -5.05
N ALA A 57 -1.35 11.11 -5.82
CA ALA A 57 -2.70 10.57 -5.85
C ALA A 57 -3.02 9.99 -7.23
N ALA A 58 -3.72 8.84 -7.23
CA ALA A 58 -4.30 8.27 -8.45
C ALA A 58 -5.30 9.23 -9.09
N PRO A 59 -5.55 9.16 -10.40
CA PRO A 59 -6.45 10.08 -11.10
C PRO A 59 -7.85 10.17 -10.51
N ASP A 60 -8.38 9.06 -10.00
CA ASP A 60 -9.69 8.97 -9.36
C ASP A 60 -9.71 9.51 -7.91
N ALA A 61 -8.56 9.54 -7.24
CA ALA A 61 -8.41 10.12 -5.91
C ALA A 61 -8.20 11.65 -5.94
N LEU A 62 -7.71 12.18 -7.08
CA LEU A 62 -7.15 13.52 -7.18
C LEU A 62 -8.12 14.64 -6.78
N ALA A 63 -9.36 14.58 -7.27
CA ALA A 63 -10.36 15.61 -6.98
C ALA A 63 -10.71 15.66 -5.49
N VAL A 64 -11.01 14.51 -4.89
CA VAL A 64 -11.34 14.42 -3.46
C VAL A 64 -10.16 14.83 -2.59
N TYR A 65 -8.94 14.42 -2.95
CA TYR A 65 -7.73 14.81 -2.24
C TYR A 65 -7.53 16.33 -2.21
N ASN A 66 -7.68 17.01 -3.34
CA ASN A 66 -7.47 18.45 -3.44
C ASN A 66 -8.62 19.28 -2.86
N ASP A 67 -9.85 18.88 -3.16
CA ASP A 67 -11.04 19.67 -2.82
C ASP A 67 -11.51 19.45 -1.37
N ARG A 68 -11.04 18.36 -0.74
CA ARG A 68 -11.47 17.96 0.62
C ARG A 68 -13.00 17.85 0.73
N GLN A 69 -13.62 17.30 -0.29
CA GLN A 69 -15.07 17.11 -0.38
C GLN A 69 -15.42 15.79 -1.06
N GLY A 70 -16.56 15.20 -0.66
CA GLY A 70 -17.03 13.92 -1.20
C GLY A 70 -16.31 12.73 -0.57
N GLU A 71 -16.47 11.58 -1.16
CA GLU A 71 -15.87 10.31 -0.71
C GLU A 71 -14.81 9.87 -1.71
N PHE A 72 -13.72 9.31 -1.22
CA PHE A 72 -12.77 8.66 -2.11
C PHE A 72 -13.44 7.43 -2.75
N PRO A 73 -13.34 7.29 -4.06
CA PRO A 73 -13.89 6.11 -4.73
C PRO A 73 -13.19 4.83 -4.25
N THR A 74 -13.93 3.73 -4.20
CA THR A 74 -13.35 2.41 -3.94
C THR A 74 -12.23 2.12 -4.94
N GLY A 75 -11.08 1.67 -4.43
CA GLY A 75 -9.89 1.43 -5.23
C GLY A 75 -9.02 2.65 -5.48
N ALA A 76 -9.42 3.85 -5.04
CA ALA A 76 -8.57 5.03 -5.08
C ALA A 76 -7.28 4.81 -4.29
N VAL A 77 -6.14 5.19 -4.85
CA VAL A 77 -4.82 4.98 -4.25
C VAL A 77 -4.12 6.32 -4.01
N VAL A 78 -3.56 6.46 -2.81
CA VAL A 78 -2.65 7.54 -2.46
C VAL A 78 -1.31 6.94 -2.04
N VAL A 79 -0.23 7.47 -2.59
CA VAL A 79 1.13 6.99 -2.34
C VAL A 79 1.95 8.10 -1.71
N LYS A 80 2.62 7.78 -0.61
CA LYS A 80 3.68 8.59 -0.03
C LYS A 80 5.01 7.96 -0.39
N GLU A 81 5.81 8.66 -1.18
CA GLU A 81 7.21 8.33 -1.41
C GLU A 81 8.05 8.82 -0.24
N LEU A 82 8.92 7.99 0.30
CA LEU A 82 9.86 8.33 1.35
C LEU A 82 11.27 8.40 0.78
N PHE A 83 11.99 9.45 1.13
CA PHE A 83 13.37 9.71 0.72
C PHE A 83 14.26 9.74 1.95
N GLY A 84 15.55 9.54 1.78
CA GLY A 84 16.50 9.63 2.88
C GLY A 84 16.58 11.04 3.48
N GLU A 85 17.09 11.15 4.69
CA GLU A 85 17.24 12.41 5.42
C GLU A 85 18.08 13.47 4.68
N ASP A 86 18.97 13.03 3.78
CA ASP A 86 19.86 13.90 3.00
C ASP A 86 19.23 14.37 1.66
N ASP A 87 18.04 13.89 1.28
CA ASP A 87 17.39 14.23 0.01
C ASP A 87 16.25 15.25 0.22
N ASP A 88 16.61 16.45 0.61
CA ASP A 88 15.72 17.55 0.98
C ASP A 88 14.89 18.12 -0.18
N ILE A 89 15.17 17.70 -1.41
CA ILE A 89 14.43 18.07 -2.63
C ILE A 89 13.78 16.87 -3.32
N CYS A 90 13.84 15.67 -2.73
CA CYS A 90 13.28 14.43 -3.29
C CYS A 90 13.72 14.16 -4.75
N ALA A 91 15.00 14.42 -5.05
CA ALA A 91 15.55 14.29 -6.40
C ALA A 91 16.02 12.87 -6.72
N GLY A 92 16.37 12.12 -5.70
CA GLY A 92 16.80 10.73 -5.81
C GLY A 92 15.63 9.75 -5.99
N PRO A 93 15.94 8.46 -6.07
CA PRO A 93 14.90 7.44 -6.03
C PRO A 93 14.36 7.31 -4.61
N PRO A 94 13.04 7.13 -4.43
CA PRO A 94 12.48 6.79 -3.13
C PRO A 94 13.11 5.53 -2.55
N THR A 95 13.31 5.51 -1.25
CA THR A 95 13.83 4.36 -0.52
C THR A 95 12.73 3.40 -0.12
N GLU A 96 11.52 3.92 0.06
CA GLU A 96 10.35 3.21 0.57
C GLU A 96 9.06 3.93 0.17
N PHE A 97 7.93 3.22 0.28
CA PHE A 97 6.60 3.76 -0.01
C PHE A 97 5.63 3.38 1.11
N ALA A 98 4.81 4.34 1.53
CA ALA A 98 3.59 4.08 2.26
C ALA A 98 2.41 4.23 1.29
N VAL A 99 1.63 3.16 1.14
CA VAL A 99 0.51 3.08 0.18
C VAL A 99 -0.78 2.92 0.95
N MET A 100 -1.78 3.72 0.62
CA MET A 100 -3.13 3.56 1.11
C MET A 100 -4.10 3.42 -0.05
N ALA A 101 -5.00 2.43 0.02
CA ALA A 101 -6.03 2.20 -0.98
C ALA A 101 -7.41 2.13 -0.34
N LYS A 102 -8.40 2.82 -0.95
CA LYS A 102 -9.76 2.89 -0.42
C LYS A 102 -10.51 1.57 -0.63
N LEU A 103 -11.06 1.03 0.44
CA LEU A 103 -11.91 -0.16 0.42
C LEU A 103 -13.37 0.19 0.10
N ALA A 104 -14.13 -0.81 -0.34
CA ALA A 104 -15.56 -0.65 -0.60
C ALA A 104 -16.38 -0.41 0.67
N VAL A 105 -15.95 -1.00 1.78
CA VAL A 105 -16.58 -0.92 3.10
C VAL A 105 -15.49 -0.93 4.15
N SER A 106 -15.60 -0.07 5.14
CA SER A 106 -14.79 -0.16 6.35
C SER A 106 -15.24 -1.38 7.15
N GLU A 107 -14.33 -2.31 7.43
CA GLU A 107 -14.63 -3.52 8.20
C GLU A 107 -14.51 -3.28 9.71
N GLU A 108 -13.69 -2.29 10.11
CA GLU A 108 -13.41 -1.98 11.51
C GLU A 108 -13.66 -0.50 11.83
N PRO A 109 -14.21 -0.20 13.01
CA PRO A 109 -14.35 1.18 13.46
C PRO A 109 -12.98 1.87 13.56
N GLY A 110 -12.80 2.96 12.83
CA GLY A 110 -11.59 3.78 12.86
C GLY A 110 -10.58 3.53 11.75
N ASP A 111 -10.77 2.53 10.90
CA ASP A 111 -9.91 2.29 9.74
C ASP A 111 -10.18 3.26 8.57
N LEU A 112 -11.22 4.07 8.68
CA LEU A 112 -11.67 5.03 7.67
C LEU A 112 -11.94 4.40 6.29
N GLY A 113 -12.04 3.07 6.21
CA GLY A 113 -12.20 2.33 4.96
C GLY A 113 -10.96 2.35 4.07
N TRP A 114 -9.77 2.43 4.64
CA TRP A 114 -8.52 2.31 3.92
C TRP A 114 -7.79 1.01 4.28
N THR A 115 -7.13 0.40 3.31
CA THR A 115 -6.09 -0.58 3.55
C THR A 115 -4.72 0.06 3.37
N TRP A 116 -3.72 -0.45 4.08
CA TRP A 116 -2.40 0.17 4.21
C TRP A 116 -1.31 -0.82 3.92
N GLN A 117 -0.30 -0.38 3.20
CA GLN A 117 0.91 -1.17 2.96
C GLN A 117 2.16 -0.29 3.05
N LYS A 118 3.22 -0.89 3.56
CA LYS A 118 4.58 -0.36 3.46
C LYS A 118 5.33 -1.22 2.45
N VAL A 119 5.99 -0.59 1.49
CA VAL A 119 6.57 -1.25 0.32
C VAL A 119 8.00 -0.75 0.12
N ASP A 120 8.93 -1.68 -0.13
CA ASP A 120 10.33 -1.34 -0.43
C ASP A 120 10.49 -0.77 -1.85
N LYS A 121 11.69 -0.27 -2.15
CA LYS A 121 12.05 0.26 -3.48
C LYS A 121 11.92 -0.76 -4.64
N ASN A 122 11.77 -2.04 -4.34
CA ASN A 122 11.59 -3.10 -5.33
C ASN A 122 10.13 -3.56 -5.44
N ASN A 123 9.19 -2.76 -4.91
CA ASN A 123 7.76 -3.05 -4.89
C ASN A 123 7.41 -4.34 -4.12
N ARG A 124 8.11 -4.63 -3.02
CA ARG A 124 7.83 -5.76 -2.13
C ARG A 124 7.32 -5.26 -0.79
N LEU A 125 6.31 -5.94 -0.27
CA LEU A 125 5.75 -5.62 1.05
C LEU A 125 6.83 -5.75 2.13
N ASP A 126 6.82 -4.80 3.05
CA ASP A 126 7.57 -4.88 4.29
C ASP A 126 6.77 -5.73 5.29
N PRO A 127 7.23 -6.95 5.62
CA PRO A 127 6.51 -7.85 6.52
C PRO A 127 6.54 -7.37 7.98
N ASP A 128 7.45 -6.46 8.31
CA ASP A 128 7.63 -5.91 9.65
C ASP A 128 6.98 -4.53 9.81
N ALA A 129 6.19 -4.10 8.82
CA ALA A 129 5.51 -2.81 8.85
C ALA A 129 4.50 -2.72 9.99
N ASP A 130 4.62 -1.68 10.81
CA ASP A 130 3.64 -1.35 11.85
C ASP A 130 2.43 -0.63 11.24
N ILE A 131 1.51 -1.42 10.69
CA ILE A 131 0.28 -0.91 10.05
C ILE A 131 -0.67 -0.30 11.10
N GLU A 132 -0.69 -0.79 12.34
CA GLU A 132 -1.49 -0.23 13.41
C GLU A 132 -1.06 1.22 13.72
N ARG A 133 0.23 1.52 13.70
CA ARG A 133 0.74 2.89 13.81
C ARG A 133 0.24 3.78 12.67
N CYS A 134 0.22 3.25 11.43
CA CYS A 134 -0.32 4.00 10.29
C CYS A 134 -1.78 4.37 10.53
N THR A 135 -2.62 3.37 10.81
CA THR A 135 -4.07 3.55 10.98
C THR A 135 -4.41 4.45 12.16
N SER A 136 -3.75 4.29 13.31
CA SER A 136 -4.02 5.09 14.51
C SER A 136 -3.73 6.57 14.30
N CYS A 137 -2.57 6.92 13.71
CA CYS A 137 -2.24 8.32 13.40
C CYS A 137 -3.17 8.91 12.34
N HIS A 138 -3.48 8.15 11.29
CA HIS A 138 -4.32 8.63 10.21
C HIS A 138 -5.81 8.73 10.57
N ALA A 139 -6.27 7.99 11.60
CA ALA A 139 -7.62 8.14 12.15
C ALA A 139 -7.87 9.55 12.69
N ASP A 140 -6.86 10.19 13.26
CA ASP A 140 -6.94 11.57 13.76
C ASP A 140 -7.04 12.61 12.63
N CYS A 141 -6.72 12.22 11.40
CA CYS A 141 -6.79 13.08 10.21
C CYS A 141 -8.14 12.95 9.45
N GLY A 142 -9.15 12.37 10.08
CA GLY A 142 -10.44 12.10 9.43
C GLY A 142 -11.28 13.33 9.12
N VAL A 143 -11.09 14.44 9.85
CA VAL A 143 -11.90 15.66 9.75
C VAL A 143 -11.03 16.91 9.75
N ALA A 144 -11.56 18.00 9.14
CA ALA A 144 -10.90 19.29 9.17
C ALA A 144 -10.85 19.85 10.65
N PRO A 145 -9.78 20.57 11.07
CA PRO A 145 -8.67 21.07 10.24
C PRO A 145 -7.52 20.08 10.05
N ASP A 146 -7.51 18.94 10.75
CA ASP A 146 -6.35 18.06 10.88
C ASP A 146 -6.16 17.13 9.67
N GLY A 147 -7.13 17.10 8.76
CA GLY A 147 -7.05 16.28 7.55
C GLY A 147 -8.41 16.09 6.88
N TYR A 148 -8.49 15.08 6.04
CA TYR A 148 -9.71 14.66 5.37
C TYR A 148 -9.71 13.17 5.04
N ASP A 149 -10.68 12.43 5.58
CA ASP A 149 -10.88 11.01 5.33
C ASP A 149 -9.57 10.20 5.40
N GLY A 150 -8.80 10.39 6.49
CA GLY A 150 -7.52 9.71 6.73
C GLY A 150 -6.32 10.29 5.98
N THR A 151 -6.48 11.34 5.17
CA THR A 151 -5.34 12.04 4.55
C THR A 151 -4.93 13.24 5.40
N CYS A 152 -3.77 13.16 6.08
CA CYS A 152 -3.32 14.17 7.05
C CYS A 152 -2.71 15.42 6.41
N ALA A 153 -2.23 15.32 5.18
CA ALA A 153 -1.56 16.45 4.54
C ALA A 153 -2.57 17.53 4.17
N LEU A 154 -2.39 18.71 4.75
CA LEU A 154 -3.17 19.90 4.39
C LEU A 154 -2.77 20.41 3.01
N PRO A 155 -3.69 21.06 2.26
CA PRO A 155 -3.39 21.68 0.97
C PRO A 155 -2.39 22.83 1.07
#